data_4fb4f49ab0b77d3eec75b901ce233507
#
_entry.id   4fb4f49ab0b77d3eec75b901ce233507
#
_cell.length_a   1.000
_cell.length_b   1.000
_cell.length_c   1.000
_cell.angle_alpha   90.00
_cell.angle_beta   90.00
_cell.angle_gamma   90.00
#
_symmetry.space_group_name_H-M   'P 1'
#
loop_
_entity.id
_entity.type
_entity.pdbx_description
1 polymer ?
#
loop_
_entity_poly.entity_id
_entity_poly.type
_entity_poly.pdbx_seq_one_letter_code
_entity_poly.pdbx_strand_id
1 'polypeptide(L)'
;MAPSSGRPGEVQLMEAVVQTEAEEQLVIFELAGESYGVDISSVQRLIPMCDVTRIPQAPPHVAGVIDLRGEILPVLDLRLRFGLDTQTEEERKGARIMVTEIGEHAVGMIVDGVSEVLRIARDQIEPPSVIVTGVSTDYIRGVGKLDNRLIVLLALDRVLGLQELKQLQDAAAGAF
;
A
#
# COMPACT_ATOMS: atom_id res chain seq x y z
N MET A 1 47.45 15.16 -5.23
CA MET A 1 46.94 14.98 -5.42
C MET A 1 45.93 14.65 -5.15
N ALA A 2 45.61 14.51 -5.00
CA ALA A 2 44.81 14.34 -4.80
C ALA A 2 44.08 13.88 -4.82
N PRO A 3 43.86 13.79 -4.96
CA PRO A 3 42.96 13.49 -4.97
C PRO A 3 42.26 12.92 -4.37
N SER A 4 42.49 12.81 -3.84
CA SER A 4 41.88 12.37 -3.22
C SER A 4 40.81 12.23 -3.25
N SER A 5 40.83 12.92 -3.38
CA SER A 5 39.75 13.03 -3.40
C SER A 5 39.01 12.23 -4.05
N GLY A 6 38.70 11.81 -3.90
CA GLY A 6 37.78 11.03 -4.30
C GLY A 6 37.96 10.36 -5.56
N ARG A 7 37.85 9.12 -5.59
CA ARG A 7 37.71 8.39 -6.84
C ARG A 7 36.35 8.73 -7.42
N PRO A 8 36.23 8.83 -8.74
CA PRO A 8 34.95 9.10 -9.36
C PRO A 8 33.85 8.14 -8.93
N GLY A 9 34.17 6.88 -8.71
CA GLY A 9 33.17 5.90 -8.29
C GLY A 9 32.64 6.11 -6.88
N GLU A 10 33.49 6.60 -5.97
CA GLU A 10 33.06 6.91 -4.62
C GLU A 10 32.09 8.08 -4.57
N VAL A 11 32.35 9.11 -5.34
CA VAL A 11 31.48 10.27 -5.42
C VAL A 11 30.12 9.89 -6.00
N GLN A 12 30.12 9.06 -7.03
CA GLN A 12 28.87 8.60 -7.63
C GLN A 12 28.05 7.74 -6.66
N LEU A 13 28.71 6.90 -5.87
CA LEU A 13 28.03 6.11 -4.87
C LEU A 13 27.38 6.98 -3.80
N MET A 14 28.08 7.98 -3.34
CA MET A 14 27.53 8.89 -2.33
C MET A 14 26.35 9.68 -2.88
N GLU A 15 26.43 10.13 -4.11
CA GLU A 15 25.32 10.83 -4.75
C GLU A 15 24.12 9.92 -4.91
N ALA A 16 24.34 8.65 -5.28
CA ALA A 16 23.27 7.69 -5.41
C ALA A 16 22.59 7.42 -4.06
N VAL A 17 23.37 7.30 -2.99
CA VAL A 17 22.82 7.10 -1.65
C VAL A 17 22.02 8.32 -1.21
N VAL A 18 22.52 9.51 -1.44
CA VAL A 18 21.81 10.74 -1.11
C VAL A 18 20.51 10.84 -1.90
N GLN A 19 20.53 10.52 -3.19
CA GLN A 19 19.33 10.51 -4.00
C GLN A 19 18.33 9.48 -3.51
N THR A 20 18.78 8.30 -3.09
CA THR A 20 17.91 7.26 -2.55
C THR A 20 17.24 7.70 -1.25
N GLU A 21 17.98 8.43 -0.41
CA GLU A 21 17.40 9.00 0.82
C GLU A 21 16.42 10.12 0.53
N ALA A 22 16.66 10.89 -0.54
CA ALA A 22 15.79 12.00 -0.92
C ALA A 22 14.60 11.57 -1.76
N GLU A 23 14.56 10.34 -2.19
CA GLU A 23 13.48 9.79 -3.01
C GLU A 23 12.81 8.61 -2.33
N GLU A 24 11.54 8.42 -2.64
CA GLU A 24 10.80 7.24 -2.20
C GLU A 24 10.35 6.46 -3.42
N GLN A 25 10.40 5.14 -3.33
CA GLN A 25 9.82 4.26 -4.33
C GLN A 25 8.45 3.82 -3.86
N LEU A 26 7.48 3.97 -4.75
CA LEU A 26 6.08 3.73 -4.43
C LEU A 26 5.49 2.73 -5.40
N VAL A 27 4.68 1.82 -4.88
CA VAL A 27 3.80 1.00 -5.70
C VAL A 27 2.52 1.79 -5.87
N ILE A 28 2.15 2.06 -7.12
CA ILE A 28 0.96 2.84 -7.44
C ILE A 28 -0.16 1.91 -7.83
N PHE A 29 -1.29 2.06 -7.18
CA PHE A 29 -2.47 1.26 -7.46
C PHE A 29 -3.70 2.15 -7.56
N GLU A 30 -4.76 1.62 -8.14
CA GLU A 30 -6.02 2.34 -8.34
C GLU A 30 -7.09 1.85 -7.39
N LEU A 31 -7.87 2.79 -6.90
CA LEU A 31 -9.13 2.55 -6.18
C LEU A 31 -10.14 3.58 -6.65
N ALA A 32 -11.27 3.12 -7.15
CA ALA A 32 -12.37 4.00 -7.56
C ALA A 32 -11.94 5.14 -8.47
N GLY A 33 -11.03 4.85 -9.40
CA GLY A 33 -10.56 5.83 -10.38
C GLY A 33 -9.46 6.77 -9.89
N GLU A 34 -9.03 6.64 -8.64
CA GLU A 34 -7.99 7.49 -8.07
C GLU A 34 -6.69 6.70 -7.89
N SER A 35 -5.57 7.39 -7.97
CA SER A 35 -4.24 6.78 -7.78
C SER A 35 -3.78 6.92 -6.34
N TYR A 36 -3.36 5.80 -5.80
CA TYR A 36 -2.82 5.72 -4.44
C TYR A 36 -1.42 5.13 -4.50
N GLY A 37 -0.63 5.40 -3.50
CA GLY A 37 0.72 4.86 -3.42
C GLY A 37 1.05 4.37 -2.03
N VAL A 38 1.83 3.30 -1.98
CA VAL A 38 2.41 2.78 -0.74
C VAL A 38 3.89 2.55 -0.96
N ASP A 39 4.66 2.61 0.11
CA ASP A 39 6.09 2.36 0.04
C ASP A 39 6.34 0.95 -0.48
N ILE A 40 7.24 0.83 -1.44
CA ILE A 40 7.54 -0.47 -2.06
C ILE A 40 8.06 -1.47 -1.03
N SER A 41 8.72 -1.01 0.02
CA SER A 41 9.24 -1.90 1.06
C SER A 41 8.13 -2.58 1.86
N SER A 42 6.92 -2.02 1.83
CA SER A 42 5.77 -2.60 2.52
C SER A 42 5.04 -3.64 1.68
N VAL A 43 5.34 -3.75 0.40
CA VAL A 43 4.65 -4.69 -0.50
C VAL A 43 5.50 -5.94 -0.65
N GLN A 44 4.95 -7.07 -0.24
CA GLN A 44 5.63 -8.35 -0.36
C GLN A 44 5.40 -8.98 -1.72
N ARG A 45 4.17 -8.95 -2.19
CA ARG A 45 3.83 -9.52 -3.51
C ARG A 45 2.46 -9.05 -3.97
N LEU A 46 2.21 -9.26 -5.25
CA LEU A 46 0.93 -8.98 -5.89
C LEU A 46 0.42 -10.31 -6.43
N ILE A 47 -0.83 -10.61 -6.12
CA ILE A 47 -1.45 -11.85 -6.58
C ILE A 47 -2.79 -11.55 -7.24
N PRO A 48 -3.24 -12.41 -8.17
CA PRO A 48 -4.59 -12.29 -8.71
C PRO A 48 -5.63 -12.48 -7.62
N MET A 49 -6.85 -12.03 -7.87
CA MET A 49 -7.96 -12.35 -6.98
C MET A 49 -8.11 -13.87 -6.89
N CYS A 50 -8.37 -14.34 -5.69
CA CYS A 50 -8.59 -15.75 -5.41
C CYS A 50 -9.73 -15.88 -4.43
N ASP A 51 -10.09 -17.12 -4.10
CA ASP A 51 -11.20 -17.38 -3.18
C ASP A 51 -10.84 -16.88 -1.79
N VAL A 52 -11.72 -16.06 -1.23
CA VAL A 52 -11.56 -15.50 0.10
C VAL A 52 -12.61 -16.13 1.01
N THR A 53 -12.15 -16.72 2.10
CA THR A 53 -13.04 -17.33 3.09
C THR A 53 -13.48 -16.25 4.07
N ARG A 54 -14.78 -16.04 4.17
CA ARG A 54 -15.31 -14.99 5.07
C ARG A 54 -15.13 -15.40 6.52
N ILE A 55 -14.79 -14.40 7.35
CA ILE A 55 -14.72 -14.57 8.80
C ILE A 55 -16.07 -14.14 9.36
N PRO A 56 -16.78 -15.04 10.09
CA PRO A 56 -18.05 -14.65 10.71
C PRO A 56 -17.86 -13.46 11.67
N GLN A 57 -18.80 -12.54 11.63
CA GLN A 57 -18.83 -11.37 12.50
C GLN A 57 -17.66 -10.39 12.34
N ALA A 58 -16.88 -10.52 11.27
CA ALA A 58 -15.83 -9.56 10.97
C ALA A 58 -16.42 -8.22 10.54
N PRO A 59 -15.70 -7.11 10.74
CA PRO A 59 -16.15 -5.81 10.23
C PRO A 59 -16.33 -5.83 8.72
N PRO A 60 -17.18 -4.96 8.15
CA PRO A 60 -17.46 -4.98 6.70
C PRO A 60 -16.25 -4.83 5.81
N HIS A 61 -15.23 -4.09 6.26
CA HIS A 61 -14.02 -3.87 5.46
C HIS A 61 -13.09 -5.09 5.42
N VAL A 62 -13.35 -6.10 6.24
CA VAL A 62 -12.59 -7.35 6.22
C VAL A 62 -13.28 -8.29 5.25
N ALA A 63 -12.64 -8.56 4.13
CA ALA A 63 -13.17 -9.48 3.14
C ALA A 63 -13.15 -10.93 3.65
N GLY A 64 -12.12 -11.28 4.40
CA GLY A 64 -11.97 -12.61 4.96
C GLY A 64 -10.51 -13.00 5.07
N VAL A 65 -10.21 -14.26 4.82
CA VAL A 65 -8.85 -14.80 4.85
C VAL A 65 -8.58 -15.60 3.59
N ILE A 66 -7.31 -15.66 3.23
CA ILE A 66 -6.84 -16.54 2.15
C ILE A 66 -5.75 -17.45 2.69
N ASP A 67 -5.62 -18.61 2.07
CA ASP A 67 -4.52 -19.53 2.33
C ASP A 67 -3.52 -19.39 1.20
N LEU A 68 -2.35 -18.88 1.52
CA LEU A 68 -1.31 -18.66 0.55
C LEU A 68 -0.15 -19.61 0.86
N ARG A 69 -0.23 -20.80 0.27
CA ARG A 69 0.78 -21.85 0.46
C ARG A 69 0.99 -22.21 1.92
N GLY A 70 -0.11 -22.38 2.64
CA GLY A 70 -0.05 -22.73 4.05
C GLY A 70 0.00 -21.56 5.01
N GLU A 71 0.18 -20.36 4.50
CA GLU A 71 0.14 -19.14 5.30
C GLU A 71 -1.26 -18.54 5.21
N ILE A 72 -1.90 -18.35 6.37
CA ILE A 72 -3.25 -17.78 6.43
C ILE A 72 -3.12 -16.27 6.63
N LEU A 73 -3.68 -15.52 5.69
CA LEU A 73 -3.59 -14.06 5.69
C LEU A 73 -4.99 -13.45 5.76
N PRO A 74 -5.19 -12.45 6.61
CA PRO A 74 -6.41 -11.65 6.52
C PRO A 74 -6.36 -10.77 5.28
N VAL A 75 -7.53 -10.52 4.70
CA VAL A 75 -7.67 -9.71 3.49
C VAL A 75 -8.66 -8.59 3.75
N LEU A 76 -8.23 -7.37 3.47
CA LEU A 76 -9.06 -6.18 3.60
C LEU A 76 -9.53 -5.71 2.24
N ASP A 77 -10.76 -5.22 2.20
CA ASP A 77 -11.26 -4.51 1.04
C ASP A 77 -11.05 -3.02 1.28
N LEU A 78 -10.10 -2.43 0.57
CA LEU A 78 -9.76 -1.02 0.77
C LEU A 78 -10.89 -0.08 0.38
N ARG A 79 -11.69 -0.43 -0.61
CA ARG A 79 -12.85 0.40 -0.96
C ARG A 79 -13.80 0.53 0.22
N LEU A 80 -14.08 -0.57 0.88
CA LEU A 80 -14.96 -0.57 2.03
C LEU A 80 -14.31 0.13 3.24
N ARG A 81 -13.02 -0.07 3.41
CA ARG A 81 -12.30 0.60 4.51
C ARG A 81 -12.36 2.11 4.38
N PHE A 82 -12.27 2.62 3.16
CA PHE A 82 -12.27 4.05 2.90
C PHE A 82 -13.66 4.62 2.66
N GLY A 83 -14.71 3.80 2.73
CA GLY A 83 -16.06 4.27 2.50
C GLY A 83 -16.38 4.56 1.04
N LEU A 84 -15.66 3.95 0.13
CA LEU A 84 -15.89 4.11 -1.31
C LEU A 84 -16.94 3.10 -1.79
N ASP A 85 -17.48 3.35 -2.98
CA ASP A 85 -18.47 2.46 -3.56
C ASP A 85 -17.87 1.08 -3.84
N THR A 86 -18.72 0.06 -3.80
CA THR A 86 -18.29 -1.30 -4.12
C THR A 86 -17.92 -1.40 -5.59
N GLN A 87 -17.05 -2.37 -5.90
CA GLN A 87 -16.63 -2.61 -7.27
C GLN A 87 -17.77 -3.13 -8.14
N THR A 88 -17.81 -2.64 -9.38
CA THR A 88 -18.64 -3.27 -10.41
C THR A 88 -17.98 -4.58 -10.83
N GLU A 89 -18.74 -5.42 -11.54
CA GLU A 89 -18.18 -6.68 -12.05
C GLU A 89 -17.00 -6.44 -13.00
N GLU A 90 -17.08 -5.36 -13.77
CA GLU A 90 -16.01 -5.03 -14.69
C GLU A 90 -14.74 -4.58 -13.97
N GLU A 91 -14.90 -3.79 -12.92
CA GLU A 91 -13.78 -3.38 -12.10
C GLU A 91 -13.12 -4.54 -11.38
N ARG A 92 -13.91 -5.54 -10.99
CA ARG A 92 -13.39 -6.74 -10.32
C ARG A 92 -12.44 -7.55 -11.21
N LYS A 93 -12.60 -7.48 -12.52
CA LYS A 93 -11.74 -8.23 -13.44
C LYS A 93 -10.29 -7.80 -13.36
N GLY A 94 -10.05 -6.51 -13.09
CA GLY A 94 -8.71 -5.99 -12.93
C GLY A 94 -8.18 -6.03 -11.51
N ALA A 95 -8.99 -6.44 -10.56
CA ALA A 95 -8.63 -6.40 -9.16
C ALA A 95 -7.47 -7.35 -8.83
N ARG A 96 -6.69 -6.94 -7.85
CA ARG A 96 -5.55 -7.71 -7.36
C ARG A 96 -5.54 -7.68 -5.84
N ILE A 97 -4.89 -8.66 -5.25
CA ILE A 97 -4.59 -8.63 -3.83
C ILE A 97 -3.13 -8.23 -3.68
N MET A 98 -2.92 -7.11 -3.02
CA MET A 98 -1.58 -6.63 -2.70
C MET A 98 -1.26 -7.14 -1.29
N VAL A 99 -0.31 -8.05 -1.19
CA VAL A 99 0.12 -8.58 0.10
C VAL A 99 1.14 -7.62 0.68
N THR A 100 0.78 -7.02 1.80
CA THR A 100 1.60 -6.00 2.46
C THR A 100 2.06 -6.49 3.82
N GLU A 101 3.11 -5.86 4.32
CA GLU A 101 3.59 -6.09 5.67
C GLU A 101 3.31 -4.85 6.50
N ILE A 102 2.59 -5.04 7.61
CA ILE A 102 2.30 -3.99 8.57
C ILE A 102 2.86 -4.46 9.92
N GLY A 103 3.90 -3.77 10.38
CA GLY A 103 4.66 -4.27 11.53
C GLY A 103 5.30 -5.61 11.15
N GLU A 104 4.96 -6.67 11.86
CA GLU A 104 5.46 -8.01 11.56
C GLU A 104 4.41 -8.90 10.91
N HIS A 105 3.31 -8.30 10.46
CA HIS A 105 2.13 -9.06 10.03
C HIS A 105 1.86 -8.85 8.54
N ALA A 106 1.59 -9.94 7.86
CA ALA A 106 1.21 -9.90 6.44
C ALA A 106 -0.30 -9.75 6.33
N VAL A 107 -0.72 -8.82 5.50
CA VAL A 107 -2.14 -8.51 5.25
C VAL A 107 -2.35 -8.32 3.76
N GLY A 108 -3.34 -8.98 3.21
CA GLY A 108 -3.74 -8.74 1.83
C GLY A 108 -4.69 -7.56 1.74
N MET A 109 -4.53 -6.76 0.70
CA MET A 109 -5.41 -5.62 0.44
C MET A 109 -5.94 -5.71 -0.98
N ILE A 110 -7.26 -5.70 -1.11
CA ILE A 110 -7.90 -5.74 -2.43
C ILE A 110 -7.84 -4.34 -3.02
N VAL A 111 -7.24 -4.24 -4.21
CA VAL A 111 -7.15 -2.99 -4.97
C VAL A 111 -7.75 -3.22 -6.35
N ASP A 112 -8.15 -2.14 -7.03
CA ASP A 112 -8.77 -2.26 -8.36
C ASP A 112 -7.76 -2.67 -9.42
N GLY A 113 -6.52 -2.27 -9.25
CA GLY A 113 -5.45 -2.61 -10.15
C GLY A 113 -4.15 -1.99 -9.68
N VAL A 114 -3.04 -2.49 -10.19
CA VAL A 114 -1.72 -1.95 -9.89
C VAL A 114 -1.14 -1.45 -11.20
N SER A 115 -0.73 -0.19 -11.23
CA SER A 115 -0.29 0.41 -12.48
C SER A 115 1.23 0.41 -12.65
N GLU A 116 1.98 0.78 -11.65
CA GLU A 116 3.41 0.98 -11.84
C GLU A 116 4.13 1.16 -10.51
N VAL A 117 5.45 1.15 -10.59
CA VAL A 117 6.32 1.56 -9.49
C VAL A 117 6.92 2.90 -9.88
N LEU A 118 6.80 3.90 -9.04
CA LEU A 118 7.32 5.23 -9.29
C LEU A 118 8.30 5.65 -8.22
N ARG A 119 9.25 6.49 -8.61
CA ARG A 119 10.11 7.20 -7.67
C ARG A 119 9.60 8.63 -7.58
N ILE A 120 9.47 9.11 -6.36
CA ILE A 120 9.06 10.48 -6.12
C ILE A 120 10.03 11.13 -5.15
N ALA A 121 10.42 12.37 -5.44
CA ALA A 121 11.26 13.11 -4.53
C ALA A 121 10.45 13.48 -3.29
N ARG A 122 11.07 13.37 -2.12
CA ARG A 122 10.38 13.68 -0.86
C ARG A 122 9.86 15.10 -0.80
N ASP A 123 10.54 16.04 -1.43
CA ASP A 123 10.10 17.43 -1.47
C ASP A 123 8.88 17.65 -2.35
N GLN A 124 8.50 16.65 -3.15
CA GLN A 124 7.28 16.67 -3.94
C GLN A 124 6.08 16.07 -3.20
N ILE A 125 6.30 15.60 -1.98
CA ILE A 125 5.24 15.05 -1.14
C ILE A 125 4.77 16.15 -0.20
N GLU A 126 3.50 16.51 -0.31
CA GLU A 126 2.89 17.52 0.55
C GLU A 126 2.11 16.83 1.67
N PRO A 127 1.94 17.51 2.82
CA PRO A 127 1.09 16.99 3.87
C PRO A 127 -0.33 16.78 3.37
N PRO A 128 -1.08 15.86 3.96
CA PRO A 128 -2.46 15.64 3.55
C PRO A 128 -3.26 16.91 3.81
N SER A 129 -3.73 17.53 2.75
CA SER A 129 -4.64 18.65 2.88
C SER A 129 -6.05 18.16 2.63
N VAL A 130 -6.94 18.92 3.20
CA VAL A 130 -8.29 18.60 3.47
C VAL A 130 -9.15 18.07 2.35
N ILE A 131 -8.73 18.03 1.14
CA ILE A 131 -9.75 18.02 0.14
C ILE A 131 -9.67 16.99 -0.91
N VAL A 132 -8.72 16.10 -0.83
CA VAL A 132 -8.36 15.56 -2.09
C VAL A 132 -9.19 14.39 -2.54
N THR A 133 -9.73 13.56 -1.68
CA THR A 133 -10.23 12.29 -2.19
C THR A 133 -11.47 11.74 -1.52
N GLY A 134 -12.03 12.41 -0.57
CA GLY A 134 -13.13 11.81 0.21
C GLY A 134 -12.68 10.69 1.14
N VAL A 135 -11.41 10.36 1.15
CA VAL A 135 -10.82 9.40 2.08
C VAL A 135 -10.35 10.17 3.32
N SER A 136 -10.55 9.60 4.50
CA SER A 136 -10.15 10.24 5.74
C SER A 136 -8.64 10.53 5.73
N THR A 137 -8.28 11.75 6.15
CA THR A 137 -6.87 12.14 6.27
C THR A 137 -6.12 11.29 7.29
N ASP A 138 -6.84 10.57 8.15
CA ASP A 138 -6.22 9.65 9.09
C ASP A 138 -5.44 8.53 8.42
N TYR A 139 -5.82 8.17 7.19
CA TYR A 139 -5.17 7.10 6.43
C TYR A 139 -4.09 7.61 5.49
N ILE A 140 -3.98 8.91 5.34
CA ILE A 140 -3.11 9.53 4.33
C ILE A 140 -1.88 10.11 5.01
N ARG A 141 -0.69 9.73 4.55
CA ARG A 141 0.54 10.34 5.05
C ARG A 141 1.00 11.52 4.21
N GLY A 142 0.50 11.66 3.01
CA GLY A 142 0.85 12.78 2.15
C GLY A 142 0.23 12.65 0.78
N VAL A 143 0.44 13.68 -0.03
CA VAL A 143 -0.02 13.71 -1.41
C VAL A 143 1.17 14.03 -2.29
N GLY A 144 1.46 13.16 -3.23
CA GLY A 144 2.52 13.37 -4.21
C GLY A 144 1.98 14.02 -5.47
N LYS A 145 2.74 14.95 -5.99
CA LYS A 145 2.44 15.56 -7.29
C LYS A 145 3.49 15.11 -8.28
N LEU A 146 3.06 14.47 -9.34
CA LEU A 146 3.96 13.96 -10.36
C LEU A 146 3.28 14.09 -11.71
N ASP A 147 3.86 14.87 -12.62
CA ASP A 147 3.38 15.01 -14.00
C ASP A 147 1.86 15.29 -14.11
N ASN A 148 1.38 16.28 -13.37
CA ASN A 148 -0.03 16.65 -13.31
C ASN A 148 -0.94 15.59 -12.70
N ARG A 149 -0.36 14.57 -12.08
CA ARG A 149 -1.11 13.55 -11.35
C ARG A 149 -0.99 13.79 -9.87
N LEU A 150 -2.08 13.55 -9.16
CA LEU A 150 -2.06 13.52 -7.72
C LEU A 150 -2.08 12.06 -7.27
N ILE A 151 -1.16 11.71 -6.41
CA ILE A 151 -1.05 10.36 -5.86
C ILE A 151 -1.21 10.47 -4.36
N VAL A 152 -2.20 9.78 -3.84
CA VAL A 152 -2.49 9.79 -2.41
C VAL A 152 -1.64 8.72 -1.74
N LEU A 153 -0.73 9.13 -0.87
CA LEU A 153 0.17 8.21 -0.19
C LEU A 153 -0.47 7.73 1.10
N LEU A 154 -0.58 6.44 1.25
CA LEU A 154 -1.24 5.83 2.39
C LEU A 154 -0.25 5.48 3.50
N ALA A 155 -0.69 5.66 4.73
CA ALA A 155 0.01 5.19 5.90
C ALA A 155 -0.61 3.85 6.30
N LEU A 156 0.01 2.76 5.91
CA LEU A 156 -0.57 1.42 6.12
C LEU A 156 -0.80 1.10 7.59
N ASP A 157 0.05 1.58 8.45
CA ASP A 157 -0.10 1.41 9.90
C ASP A 157 -1.33 2.13 10.47
N ARG A 158 -1.87 3.09 9.73
CA ARG A 158 -3.11 3.78 10.10
C ARG A 158 -4.33 3.20 9.41
N VAL A 159 -4.14 2.61 8.26
CA VAL A 159 -5.22 1.92 7.55
C VAL A 159 -5.75 0.78 8.40
N LEU A 160 -4.84 0.11 9.09
CA LEU A 160 -5.17 -0.97 9.99
C LEU A 160 -4.27 -0.85 11.22
N GLY A 161 -4.87 -0.52 12.36
CA GLY A 161 -4.13 -0.39 13.62
C GLY A 161 -3.62 -1.74 14.11
N LEU A 162 -2.57 -1.71 14.93
CA LEU A 162 -1.96 -2.93 15.46
C LEU A 162 -2.93 -3.80 16.23
N GLN A 163 -3.85 -3.19 16.96
CA GLN A 163 -4.85 -3.92 17.73
C GLN A 163 -5.85 -4.63 16.82
N GLU A 164 -6.33 -3.94 15.79
CA GLU A 164 -7.21 -4.54 14.79
C GLU A 164 -6.51 -5.69 14.08
N LEU A 165 -5.25 -5.49 13.75
CA LEU A 165 -4.44 -6.48 13.07
C LEU A 165 -4.30 -7.76 13.90
N LYS A 166 -4.03 -7.60 15.18
CA LYS A 166 -3.93 -8.74 16.10
C LYS A 166 -5.25 -9.49 16.19
N GLN A 167 -6.35 -8.76 16.31
CA GLN A 167 -7.69 -9.36 16.33
C GLN A 167 -7.99 -10.14 15.06
N LEU A 168 -7.62 -9.59 13.92
CA LEU A 168 -7.83 -10.26 12.63
C LEU A 168 -7.00 -11.52 12.51
N GLN A 169 -5.78 -11.49 12.99
CA GLN A 169 -4.92 -12.67 12.92
C GLN A 169 -5.41 -13.78 13.84
N ASP A 170 -5.88 -13.44 15.02
CA ASP A 170 -6.47 -14.40 15.94
C ASP A 170 -7.73 -15.02 15.32
N ALA A 171 -8.55 -14.21 14.69
CA ALA A 171 -9.76 -14.68 14.00
C ALA A 171 -9.41 -15.54 12.79
N ALA A 172 -8.37 -15.18 12.04
CA ALA A 172 -7.91 -15.93 10.89
C ALA A 172 -7.42 -17.32 11.31
N ALA A 173 -6.69 -17.39 12.41
CA ALA A 173 -6.21 -18.66 12.93
C ALA A 173 -7.36 -19.60 13.31
N GLY A 174 -8.49 -19.03 13.74
CA GLY A 174 -9.67 -19.82 14.08
C GLY A 174 -10.57 -20.17 12.91
N ALA A 175 -10.32 -19.63 11.72
CA ALA A 175 -11.18 -19.85 10.56
C ALA A 175 -10.92 -21.17 9.83
N PHE A 176 -9.81 -21.83 10.11
CA PHE A 176 -9.41 -23.07 9.46
C PHE A 176 -9.14 -24.19 10.46
#